data_5d23f780e16b3741e46da14d67c95118
#
_entry.id   5d23f780e16b3741e46da14d67c95118
#
_cell.length_a   1.000
_cell.length_b   1.000
_cell.length_c   1.000
_cell.angle_alpha   90.00
_cell.angle_beta   90.00
_cell.angle_gamma   90.00
#
_symmetry.space_group_name_H-M   'P 1'
#
loop_
_entity.id
_entity.type
_entity.pdbx_description
1 polymer ?
#
loop_
_entity_poly.entity_id
_entity_poly.type
_entity_poly.pdbx_seq_one_letter_code
_entity_poly.pdbx_strand_id
1 'polypeptide(L)'
;QELNSLVVSDFDALVIGGGFGVALHFCTWASMGMACTVEPDVDRVIKEFYQEQKPIGAVCIAPILLAKCLAGKGITITLGPKSDKFNELKRWDVEVVECPVEDFITDRGNKIITSPAFMHDTSFGPVFTGIGHMVKELVEMA
;
A
#
# COMPACT_ATOMS: atom_id res chain seq x y z
N GLN A 1 -0.74 -21.02 -0.12
CA GLN A 1 -1.93 -20.89 0.76
C GLN A 1 -2.93 -19.94 0.09
N GLU A 2 -4.18 -20.31 0.10
CA GLU A 2 -5.25 -19.45 -0.39
C GLU A 2 -5.52 -18.30 0.61
N LEU A 3 -5.82 -17.13 0.08
CA LEU A 3 -5.98 -15.93 0.92
C LEU A 3 -7.19 -16.03 1.86
N ASN A 4 -8.25 -16.72 1.43
CA ASN A 4 -9.45 -16.96 2.25
C ASN A 4 -9.18 -17.80 3.51
N SER A 5 -8.09 -18.57 3.51
CA SER A 5 -7.68 -19.41 4.65
C SER A 5 -6.55 -18.80 5.49
N LEU A 6 -6.14 -17.56 5.17
CA LEU A 6 -5.09 -16.88 5.92
C LEU A 6 -5.60 -16.46 7.30
N VAL A 7 -4.84 -16.82 8.34
CA VAL A 7 -5.10 -16.46 9.73
C VAL A 7 -4.10 -15.38 10.15
N VAL A 8 -4.56 -14.17 10.35
CA VAL A 8 -3.69 -12.99 10.57
C VAL A 8 -2.86 -13.12 11.85
N SER A 9 -3.36 -13.80 12.87
CA SER A 9 -2.60 -14.02 14.12
C SER A 9 -1.30 -14.81 13.92
N ASP A 10 -1.15 -15.54 12.82
CA ASP A 10 0.05 -16.33 12.53
C ASP A 10 1.19 -15.49 11.94
N PHE A 11 0.95 -14.20 11.69
CA PHE A 11 1.91 -13.31 11.03
C PHE A 11 2.12 -12.02 11.83
N ASP A 12 3.31 -11.44 11.70
CA ASP A 12 3.69 -10.21 12.41
C ASP A 12 3.54 -8.95 11.54
N ALA A 13 3.55 -9.10 10.23
CA ALA A 13 3.44 -8.00 9.27
C ALA A 13 2.90 -8.48 7.92
N LEU A 14 2.40 -7.55 7.12
CA LEU A 14 1.92 -7.77 5.75
C LEU A 14 2.73 -6.92 4.78
N VAL A 15 3.16 -7.51 3.66
CA VAL A 15 3.69 -6.77 2.52
C VAL A 15 2.88 -7.08 1.28
N ILE A 16 2.43 -6.04 0.60
CA ILE A 16 1.68 -6.15 -0.65
C ILE A 16 2.58 -5.67 -1.79
N GLY A 17 2.97 -6.59 -2.65
CA GLY A 17 3.74 -6.29 -3.85
C GLY A 17 2.95 -5.46 -4.85
N GLY A 18 3.67 -4.78 -5.73
CA GLY A 18 3.07 -4.00 -6.82
C GLY A 18 2.76 -4.85 -8.05
N GLY A 19 2.54 -4.15 -9.15
CA GLY A 19 2.23 -4.72 -10.45
C GLY A 19 0.84 -4.34 -10.94
N PHE A 20 0.68 -4.32 -12.25
CA PHE A 20 -0.59 -3.93 -12.87
C PHE A 20 -1.73 -4.88 -12.48
N GLY A 21 -1.42 -6.16 -12.24
CA GLY A 21 -2.38 -7.15 -11.75
C GLY A 21 -3.06 -6.77 -10.43
N VAL A 22 -2.39 -6.01 -9.57
CA VAL A 22 -2.99 -5.50 -8.33
C VAL A 22 -4.17 -4.59 -8.63
N ALA A 23 -3.98 -3.65 -9.56
CA ALA A 23 -5.02 -2.70 -9.96
C ALA A 23 -6.16 -3.34 -10.79
N LEU A 24 -5.93 -4.54 -11.34
CA LEU A 24 -6.90 -5.27 -12.16
C LEU A 24 -7.66 -6.37 -11.41
N HIS A 25 -6.98 -7.07 -10.49
CA HIS A 25 -7.50 -8.32 -9.89
C HIS A 25 -7.73 -8.23 -8.39
N PHE A 26 -6.92 -7.45 -7.66
CA PHE A 26 -7.16 -7.23 -6.23
C PHE A 26 -8.18 -6.12 -5.98
N CYS A 27 -8.35 -5.25 -6.95
CA CYS A 27 -9.41 -4.23 -6.96
C CYS A 27 -9.78 -3.88 -8.40
N THR A 28 -10.78 -3.01 -8.56
CA THR A 28 -11.23 -2.52 -9.87
C THR A 28 -10.72 -1.11 -10.18
N TRP A 29 -9.66 -0.66 -9.53
CA TRP A 29 -9.12 0.69 -9.71
C TRP A 29 -8.78 1.02 -11.16
N ALA A 30 -8.16 0.08 -11.89
CA ALA A 30 -7.74 0.31 -13.27
C ALA A 30 -8.91 0.68 -14.21
N SER A 31 -10.12 0.20 -13.93
CA SER A 31 -11.31 0.46 -14.74
C SER A 31 -12.29 1.43 -14.11
N MET A 32 -12.38 1.49 -12.78
CA MET A 32 -13.43 2.21 -12.07
C MET A 32 -12.92 3.43 -11.27
N GLY A 33 -11.59 3.60 -11.13
CA GLY A 33 -11.04 4.72 -10.36
C GLY A 33 -11.64 4.80 -8.94
N MET A 34 -12.11 5.96 -8.56
CA MET A 34 -12.70 6.21 -7.23
C MET A 34 -13.95 5.35 -6.92
N ALA A 35 -14.61 4.84 -7.93
CA ALA A 35 -15.74 3.91 -7.76
C ALA A 35 -15.31 2.45 -7.61
N CYS A 36 -14.02 2.19 -7.42
CA CYS A 36 -13.49 0.83 -7.33
C CYS A 36 -14.00 0.07 -6.11
N THR A 37 -13.95 -1.26 -6.24
CA THR A 37 -14.15 -2.21 -5.13
C THR A 37 -12.87 -3.01 -4.95
N VAL A 38 -12.64 -3.53 -3.74
CA VAL A 38 -11.51 -4.41 -3.43
C VAL A 38 -12.03 -5.84 -3.31
N GLU A 39 -11.24 -6.79 -3.79
CA GLU A 39 -11.56 -8.21 -3.65
C GLU A 39 -11.79 -8.54 -2.15
N PRO A 40 -12.88 -9.27 -1.80
CA PRO A 40 -13.29 -9.41 -0.39
C PRO A 40 -12.23 -10.01 0.54
N ASP A 41 -11.46 -10.99 0.12
CA ASP A 41 -10.43 -11.59 0.96
C ASP A 41 -9.22 -10.65 1.13
N VAL A 42 -8.89 -9.86 0.13
CA VAL A 42 -7.85 -8.81 0.23
C VAL A 42 -8.29 -7.73 1.21
N ASP A 43 -9.52 -7.26 1.10
CA ASP A 43 -10.08 -6.26 2.01
C ASP A 43 -10.09 -6.76 3.46
N ARG A 44 -10.54 -8.00 3.67
CA ARG A 44 -10.54 -8.64 4.99
C ARG A 44 -9.14 -8.68 5.61
N VAL A 45 -8.16 -9.19 4.86
CA VAL A 45 -6.79 -9.34 5.37
C VAL A 45 -6.18 -7.99 5.73
N ILE A 46 -6.32 -6.99 4.87
CA ILE A 46 -5.82 -5.63 5.14
C ILE A 46 -6.45 -5.08 6.42
N LYS A 47 -7.76 -5.17 6.55
CA LYS A 47 -8.49 -4.66 7.72
C LYS A 47 -8.11 -5.39 9.01
N GLU A 48 -7.94 -6.70 8.96
CA GLU A 48 -7.53 -7.48 10.14
C GLU A 48 -6.11 -7.13 10.59
N PHE A 49 -5.13 -7.01 9.67
CA PHE A 49 -3.78 -6.54 10.04
C PHE A 49 -3.82 -5.16 10.65
N TYR A 50 -4.61 -4.25 10.08
CA TYR A 50 -4.77 -2.90 10.63
C TYR A 50 -5.38 -2.91 12.05
N GLN A 51 -6.46 -3.67 12.25
CA GLN A 51 -7.15 -3.79 13.55
C GLN A 51 -6.25 -4.40 14.63
N GLU A 52 -5.42 -5.37 14.27
CA GLU A 52 -4.46 -5.97 15.19
C GLU A 52 -3.18 -5.13 15.38
N GLN A 53 -3.14 -3.93 14.79
CA GLN A 53 -2.01 -3.01 14.87
C GLN A 53 -0.68 -3.62 14.39
N LYS A 54 -0.76 -4.47 13.39
CA LYS A 54 0.39 -5.07 12.72
C LYS A 54 0.81 -4.21 11.52
N PRO A 55 2.13 -4.01 11.29
CA PRO A 55 2.58 -3.17 10.19
C PRO A 55 2.18 -3.72 8.83
N ILE A 56 1.82 -2.80 7.94
CA ILE A 56 1.46 -3.09 6.56
C ILE A 56 2.36 -2.30 5.61
N GLY A 57 3.09 -3.01 4.75
CA GLY A 57 3.88 -2.43 3.68
C GLY A 57 3.17 -2.58 2.33
N ALA A 58 3.25 -1.57 1.48
CA ALA A 58 2.72 -1.62 0.13
C ALA A 58 3.63 -0.89 -0.86
N VAL A 59 3.78 -1.47 -2.05
CA VAL A 59 4.76 -1.05 -3.06
C VAL A 59 4.06 -0.65 -4.35
N CYS A 60 4.60 0.35 -5.03
CA CYS A 60 4.17 0.79 -6.36
C CYS A 60 2.71 1.27 -6.35
N ILE A 61 1.81 0.56 -7.03
CA ILE A 61 0.37 0.88 -7.08
C ILE A 61 -0.41 0.27 -5.91
N ALA A 62 0.16 -0.70 -5.19
CA ALA A 62 -0.52 -1.39 -4.10
C ALA A 62 -1.05 -0.48 -2.97
N PRO A 63 -0.46 0.69 -2.66
CA PRO A 63 -1.05 1.61 -1.69
C PRO A 63 -2.49 2.05 -1.98
N ILE A 64 -2.95 1.95 -3.23
CA ILE A 64 -4.36 2.18 -3.59
C ILE A 64 -5.30 1.23 -2.82
N LEU A 65 -4.89 -0.03 -2.62
CA LEU A 65 -5.67 -0.98 -1.81
C LEU A 65 -5.85 -0.47 -0.38
N LEU A 66 -4.77 0.02 0.22
CA LEU A 66 -4.81 0.58 1.57
C LEU A 66 -5.71 1.81 1.64
N ALA A 67 -5.59 2.69 0.63
CA ALA A 67 -6.42 3.89 0.53
C ALA A 67 -7.92 3.56 0.52
N LYS A 68 -8.32 2.54 -0.23
CA LYS A 68 -9.73 2.13 -0.31
C LYS A 68 -10.18 1.37 0.94
N CYS A 69 -9.43 0.37 1.37
CA CYS A 69 -9.79 -0.48 2.53
C CYS A 69 -9.82 0.31 3.84
N LEU A 70 -8.94 1.29 3.98
CA LEU A 70 -8.77 2.09 5.20
C LEU A 70 -9.29 3.53 5.02
N ALA A 71 -10.24 3.72 4.11
CA ALA A 71 -10.87 5.02 3.91
C ALA A 71 -11.45 5.56 5.23
N GLY A 72 -11.25 6.86 5.49
CA GLY A 72 -11.68 7.50 6.73
C GLY A 72 -10.73 7.33 7.92
N LYS A 73 -9.61 6.63 7.76
CA LYS A 73 -8.61 6.40 8.83
C LYS A 73 -7.49 7.44 8.88
N GLY A 74 -7.46 8.37 7.92
CA GLY A 74 -6.44 9.42 7.88
C GLY A 74 -5.04 8.89 7.58
N ILE A 75 -4.91 7.86 6.73
CA ILE A 75 -3.61 7.27 6.41
C ILE A 75 -2.80 8.16 5.47
N THR A 76 -1.48 8.07 5.57
CA THR A 76 -0.52 8.70 4.66
C THR A 76 0.22 7.66 3.85
N ILE A 77 0.23 7.82 2.53
CA ILE A 77 0.89 6.89 1.59
C ILE A 77 1.69 7.66 0.54
N THR A 78 2.55 6.96 -0.19
CA THR A 78 3.12 7.47 -1.44
C THR A 78 2.63 6.65 -2.64
N LEU A 79 2.47 7.34 -3.76
CA LEU A 79 2.23 6.77 -5.08
C LEU A 79 3.25 7.30 -6.10
N GLY A 80 4.44 7.65 -5.61
CA GLY A 80 5.57 8.06 -6.43
C GLY A 80 5.75 9.57 -6.54
N PRO A 81 6.03 10.09 -7.75
CA PRO A 81 6.25 11.51 -7.95
C PRO A 81 4.96 12.30 -7.76
N LYS A 82 5.11 13.61 -7.53
CA LYS A 82 3.96 14.51 -7.44
C LYS A 82 3.08 14.38 -8.69
N SER A 83 1.79 14.17 -8.49
CA SER A 83 0.82 13.99 -9.56
C SER A 83 -0.58 14.39 -9.11
N ASP A 84 -1.29 15.13 -9.95
CA ASP A 84 -2.69 15.49 -9.72
C ASP A 84 -3.64 14.29 -9.90
N LYS A 85 -3.16 13.20 -10.50
CA LYS A 85 -3.92 11.97 -10.77
C LYS A 85 -4.55 11.37 -9.51
N PHE A 86 -3.92 11.55 -8.36
CA PHE A 86 -4.36 10.97 -7.09
C PHE A 86 -4.97 11.99 -6.13
N ASN A 87 -5.24 13.21 -6.58
CA ASN A 87 -5.80 14.26 -5.72
C ASN A 87 -7.18 13.90 -5.15
N GLU A 88 -7.97 13.10 -5.86
CA GLU A 88 -9.29 12.66 -5.40
C GLU A 88 -9.24 11.74 -4.19
N LEU A 89 -8.09 11.12 -3.87
CA LEU A 89 -7.95 10.24 -2.70
C LEU A 89 -8.17 10.98 -1.38
N LYS A 90 -8.10 12.30 -1.38
CA LYS A 90 -8.51 13.14 -0.23
C LYS A 90 -9.95 12.89 0.20
N ARG A 91 -10.82 12.47 -0.74
CA ARG A 91 -12.22 12.11 -0.45
C ARG A 91 -12.34 10.86 0.42
N TRP A 92 -11.28 10.04 0.48
CA TRP A 92 -11.17 8.88 1.37
C TRP A 92 -10.38 9.19 2.64
N ASP A 93 -10.12 10.48 2.92
CA ASP A 93 -9.28 10.90 4.05
C ASP A 93 -7.88 10.29 3.97
N VAL A 94 -7.28 10.29 2.79
CA VAL A 94 -5.94 9.76 2.52
C VAL A 94 -5.04 10.90 2.06
N GLU A 95 -3.90 11.03 2.72
CA GLU A 95 -2.83 11.93 2.29
C GLU A 95 -1.86 11.18 1.38
N VAL A 96 -1.65 11.71 0.17
CA VAL A 96 -0.67 11.18 -0.78
C VAL A 96 0.50 12.14 -0.84
N VAL A 97 1.69 11.67 -0.46
CA VAL A 97 2.91 12.48 -0.47
C VAL A 97 3.89 11.95 -1.52
N GLU A 98 4.60 12.88 -2.18
CA GLU A 98 5.65 12.49 -3.11
C GLU A 98 6.82 11.84 -2.38
N CYS A 99 7.48 10.91 -3.06
CA CYS A 99 8.60 10.16 -2.48
C CYS A 99 9.59 9.80 -3.58
N PRO A 100 10.91 10.04 -3.38
CA PRO A 100 11.95 9.55 -4.29
C PRO A 100 11.96 8.02 -4.38
N VAL A 101 12.45 7.49 -5.51
CA VAL A 101 12.44 6.05 -5.77
C VAL A 101 13.21 5.22 -4.74
N GLU A 102 14.30 5.75 -4.20
CA GLU A 102 15.15 5.05 -3.22
C GLU A 102 14.68 5.22 -1.77
N ASP A 103 13.56 5.88 -1.57
CA ASP A 103 13.01 6.21 -0.26
C ASP A 103 11.66 5.54 -0.02
N PHE A 104 11.07 5.81 1.12
CA PHE A 104 9.78 5.29 1.55
C PHE A 104 9.10 6.29 2.48
N ILE A 105 7.80 6.13 2.65
CA ILE A 105 7.00 6.94 3.58
C ILE A 105 6.49 6.05 4.71
N THR A 106 6.67 6.49 5.94
CA THR A 106 6.16 5.81 7.14
C THR A 106 5.03 6.63 7.74
N ASP A 107 3.83 6.08 7.75
CA ASP A 107 2.73 6.54 8.58
C ASP A 107 2.81 5.78 9.92
N ARG A 108 3.50 6.34 10.86
CA ARG A 108 3.83 5.65 12.10
C ARG A 108 2.61 5.40 12.98
N GLY A 109 1.67 6.32 12.99
CA GLY A 109 0.44 6.20 13.77
C GLY A 109 -0.47 5.07 13.30
N ASN A 110 -0.54 4.85 11.99
CA ASN A 110 -1.33 3.78 11.37
C ASN A 110 -0.50 2.52 11.06
N LYS A 111 0.80 2.54 11.30
CA LYS A 111 1.74 1.44 10.99
C LYS A 111 1.71 1.03 9.52
N ILE A 112 1.68 2.01 8.64
CA ILE A 112 1.70 1.81 7.19
C ILE A 112 3.00 2.36 6.62
N ILE A 113 3.66 1.57 5.76
CA ILE A 113 4.90 1.93 5.12
C ILE A 113 4.76 1.69 3.62
N THR A 114 5.05 2.71 2.82
CA THR A 114 4.88 2.61 1.37
C THR A 114 6.14 3.07 0.62
N SER A 115 6.44 2.40 -0.49
CA SER A 115 7.56 2.70 -1.37
C SER A 115 7.06 2.86 -2.80
N PRO A 116 7.52 3.89 -3.53
CA PRO A 116 6.98 4.20 -4.85
C PRO A 116 7.39 3.23 -5.96
N ALA A 117 8.55 2.59 -5.85
CA ALA A 117 9.05 1.65 -6.85
C ALA A 117 8.90 2.19 -8.30
N PHE A 118 8.32 1.39 -9.19
CA PHE A 118 8.13 1.75 -10.59
C PHE A 118 6.97 2.73 -10.87
N MET A 119 6.44 3.40 -9.85
CA MET A 119 5.67 4.62 -10.08
C MET A 119 6.56 5.74 -10.62
N HIS A 120 7.88 5.62 -10.43
CA HIS A 120 8.90 6.39 -11.15
C HIS A 120 9.33 5.67 -12.42
N ASP A 121 9.67 6.42 -13.45
CA ASP A 121 10.37 5.92 -14.62
C ASP A 121 11.86 5.77 -14.27
N THR A 122 12.27 4.54 -13.94
CA THR A 122 13.57 4.25 -13.37
C THR A 122 14.00 2.79 -13.64
N SER A 123 15.21 2.44 -13.24
CA SER A 123 15.76 1.10 -13.33
C SER A 123 15.55 0.26 -12.06
N PHE A 124 15.90 -1.02 -12.12
CA PHE A 124 15.73 -1.95 -11.00
C PHE A 124 16.57 -1.61 -9.76
N GLY A 125 17.77 -1.07 -9.94
CA GLY A 125 18.69 -0.76 -8.83
C GLY A 125 18.08 0.16 -7.78
N PRO A 126 17.65 1.39 -8.15
CA PRO A 126 16.99 2.31 -7.23
C PRO A 126 15.72 1.74 -6.60
N VAL A 127 14.92 0.99 -7.37
CA VAL A 127 13.71 0.32 -6.86
C VAL A 127 14.05 -0.72 -5.80
N PHE A 128 15.06 -1.55 -6.06
CA PHE A 128 15.54 -2.54 -5.09
C PHE A 128 15.99 -1.88 -3.78
N THR A 129 16.72 -0.77 -3.88
CA THR A 129 17.17 0.01 -2.72
C THR A 129 15.97 0.53 -1.91
N GLY A 130 15.01 1.17 -2.56
CA GLY A 130 13.82 1.74 -1.90
C GLY A 130 12.97 0.69 -1.21
N ILE A 131 12.70 -0.43 -1.89
CA ILE A 131 11.94 -1.55 -1.30
C ILE A 131 12.73 -2.18 -0.13
N GLY A 132 14.03 -2.33 -0.27
CA GLY A 132 14.89 -2.85 0.81
C GLY A 132 14.80 -2.00 2.08
N HIS A 133 14.86 -0.68 1.94
CA HIS A 133 14.69 0.24 3.06
C HIS A 133 13.31 0.14 3.69
N MET A 134 12.26 0.08 2.86
CA MET A 134 10.88 -0.09 3.33
C MET A 134 10.69 -1.38 4.13
N VAL A 135 11.19 -2.50 3.62
CA VAL A 135 11.08 -3.80 4.29
C VAL A 135 11.84 -3.81 5.61
N LYS A 136 13.01 -3.20 5.66
CA LYS A 136 13.78 -3.06 6.90
C LYS A 136 12.98 -2.30 7.96
N GLU A 137 12.40 -1.16 7.61
CA GLU A 137 11.55 -0.36 8.51
C GLU A 137 10.33 -1.18 8.98
N LEU A 138 9.69 -1.92 8.08
CA LEU A 138 8.56 -2.78 8.39
C LEU A 138 8.93 -3.84 9.43
N VAL A 139 10.03 -4.53 9.25
CA VAL A 139 10.51 -5.58 10.18
C VAL A 139 10.84 -4.98 11.55
N GLU A 140 11.44 -3.81 11.59
CA GLU A 140 11.74 -3.12 12.85
C GLU A 140 10.47 -2.68 13.60
N MET A 141 9.37 -2.47 12.87
CA MET A 141 8.07 -2.07 13.42
C MET A 141 7.23 -3.25 13.92
N ALA A 142 7.52 -4.42 13.39
CA ALA A 142 6.76 -5.64 13.66
C ALA A 142 6.97 -6.17 15.10
#